data_90e945a973e39846859a60426199ee43
#
_entry.id   90e945a973e39846859a60426199ee43
#
_cell.length_a   1.000
_cell.length_b   1.000
_cell.length_c   1.000
_cell.angle_alpha   90.00
_cell.angle_beta   90.00
_cell.angle_gamma   90.00
#
_symmetry.space_group_name_H-M   'P 1'
#
loop_
_entity.id
_entity.type
_entity.pdbx_description
1 polymer ?
#
loop_
_entity_poly.entity_id
_entity_poly.type
_entity_poly.pdbx_seq_one_letter_code
_entity_poly.pdbx_strand_id
1 'polypeptide(L)'
;PPVRKFLSNLEKEGVKVAFASNNEERRVMTFAKDAGHPAVFNALKPFGWGVKKAMKKIEAPAKECAMLGDQLLTDCLAARHVGMRMILVKPIKDKDSLLFRIKRAYEHHILKRYLKHFEINDPDPDGIKAPKEAGYPHIKETE
;
A
#
# COMPACT_ATOMS: atom_id res chain seq x y z
N PRO A 1 -17.36 -5.53 6.16
CA PRO A 1 -16.32 -4.53 6.36
C PRO A 1 -15.90 -3.90 5.03
N PRO A 2 -15.59 -2.60 4.96
CA PRO A 2 -15.32 -1.88 3.71
C PRO A 2 -14.17 -2.50 2.88
N VAL A 3 -13.16 -3.05 3.53
CA VAL A 3 -12.04 -3.73 2.85
C VAL A 3 -12.49 -4.95 2.04
N ARG A 4 -13.39 -5.77 2.55
CA ARG A 4 -13.91 -6.93 1.79
C ARG A 4 -14.70 -6.49 0.57
N LYS A 5 -15.52 -5.45 0.69
CA LYS A 5 -16.26 -4.88 -0.45
C LYS A 5 -15.30 -4.36 -1.52
N PHE A 6 -14.26 -3.66 -1.10
CA PHE A 6 -13.22 -3.16 -2.00
C PHE A 6 -12.52 -4.31 -2.75
N LEU A 7 -12.08 -5.37 -2.04
CA LEU A 7 -11.44 -6.53 -2.65
C LEU A 7 -12.37 -7.24 -3.64
N SER A 8 -13.64 -7.43 -3.26
CA SER A 8 -14.64 -8.04 -4.14
C SER A 8 -14.90 -7.20 -5.40
N ASN A 9 -14.85 -5.88 -5.31
CA ASN A 9 -14.99 -5.03 -6.49
C ASN A 9 -13.78 -5.17 -7.41
N LEU A 10 -12.56 -5.23 -6.87
CA LEU A 10 -11.36 -5.48 -7.68
C LEU A 10 -11.43 -6.82 -8.43
N GLU A 11 -11.91 -7.88 -7.76
CA GLU A 11 -12.09 -9.19 -8.39
C GLU A 11 -13.09 -9.14 -9.55
N LYS A 12 -14.21 -8.43 -9.38
CA LYS A 12 -15.21 -8.25 -10.45
C LYS A 12 -14.64 -7.54 -11.68
N GLU A 13 -13.70 -6.64 -11.48
CA GLU A 13 -12.96 -5.95 -12.55
C GLU A 13 -11.79 -6.80 -13.10
N GLY A 14 -11.65 -8.05 -12.68
CA GLY A 14 -10.57 -8.94 -13.13
C GLY A 14 -9.19 -8.63 -12.54
N VAL A 15 -9.13 -7.80 -11.50
CA VAL A 15 -7.86 -7.45 -10.84
C VAL A 15 -7.45 -8.53 -9.87
N LYS A 16 -6.28 -9.14 -10.09
CA LYS A 16 -5.69 -10.12 -9.17
C LYS A 16 -5.07 -9.42 -7.97
N VAL A 17 -5.30 -9.95 -6.78
CA VAL A 17 -4.82 -9.39 -5.52
C VAL A 17 -3.89 -10.37 -4.79
N ALA A 18 -2.81 -9.88 -4.22
CA ALA A 18 -1.96 -10.61 -3.28
C ALA A 18 -1.49 -9.71 -2.14
N PHE A 19 -1.33 -10.28 -0.95
CA PHE A 19 -0.84 -9.55 0.21
C PHE A 19 0.66 -9.78 0.43
N ALA A 20 1.40 -8.71 0.74
CA ALA A 20 2.80 -8.76 1.16
C ALA A 20 2.95 -8.00 2.48
N SER A 21 3.25 -8.69 3.57
CA SER A 21 3.32 -8.12 4.90
C SER A 21 4.61 -8.49 5.63
N ASN A 22 5.15 -7.54 6.42
CA ASN A 22 6.28 -7.80 7.34
C ASN A 22 5.84 -8.47 8.65
N ASN A 23 4.55 -8.71 8.83
CA ASN A 23 4.05 -9.44 9.99
C ASN A 23 4.36 -10.93 9.89
N GLU A 24 4.30 -11.59 11.04
CA GLU A 24 4.47 -13.03 11.18
C GLU A 24 3.40 -13.86 10.43
N GLU A 25 3.73 -15.10 10.15
CA GLU A 25 2.92 -16.01 9.34
C GLU A 25 1.49 -16.14 9.83
N ARG A 26 1.30 -16.46 11.12
CA ARG A 26 -0.02 -16.70 11.71
C ARG A 26 -0.99 -15.53 11.43
N ARG A 27 -0.53 -14.30 11.64
CA ARG A 27 -1.35 -13.11 11.47
C ARG A 27 -1.72 -12.86 10.00
N VAL A 28 -0.71 -13.01 9.11
CA VAL A 28 -0.90 -12.77 7.68
C VAL A 28 -1.78 -13.83 7.05
N MET A 29 -1.55 -15.10 7.37
CA MET A 29 -2.30 -16.22 6.80
C MET A 29 -3.75 -16.25 7.28
N THR A 30 -4.02 -15.92 8.55
CA THR A 30 -5.40 -15.77 9.03
C THR A 30 -6.17 -14.73 8.23
N PHE A 31 -5.59 -13.55 8.03
CA PHE A 31 -6.21 -12.48 7.24
C PHE A 31 -6.37 -12.87 5.76
N ALA A 32 -5.34 -13.46 5.16
CA ALA A 32 -5.34 -13.86 3.76
C ALA A 32 -6.38 -14.95 3.46
N LYS A 33 -6.51 -15.93 4.35
CA LYS A 33 -7.54 -16.99 4.25
C LYS A 33 -8.95 -16.40 4.32
N ASP A 34 -9.16 -15.46 5.25
CA ASP A 34 -10.44 -14.77 5.41
C ASP A 34 -10.78 -13.87 4.21
N ALA A 35 -9.76 -13.30 3.56
CA ALA A 35 -9.90 -12.47 2.37
C ALA A 35 -9.93 -13.26 1.04
N GLY A 36 -9.58 -14.55 1.04
CA GLY A 36 -9.59 -15.39 -0.17
C GLY A 36 -8.44 -15.15 -1.15
N HIS A 37 -7.38 -14.45 -0.73
CA HIS A 37 -6.27 -14.07 -1.63
C HIS A 37 -4.93 -14.64 -1.18
N PRO A 38 -3.98 -14.90 -2.11
CA PRO A 38 -2.64 -15.34 -1.75
C PRO A 38 -1.88 -14.28 -0.94
N ALA A 39 -1.00 -14.74 -0.05
CA ALA A 39 -0.21 -13.86 0.79
C ALA A 39 1.24 -14.30 0.92
N VAL A 40 2.09 -13.34 1.25
CA VAL A 40 3.50 -13.50 1.65
C VAL A 40 3.68 -12.83 3.01
N PHE A 41 4.03 -13.62 4.00
CA PHE A 41 4.43 -13.15 5.33
C PHE A 41 5.94 -12.90 5.38
N ASN A 42 6.42 -12.20 6.40
CA ASN A 42 7.84 -11.82 6.51
C ASN A 42 8.39 -11.30 5.17
N ALA A 43 7.67 -10.40 4.53
CA ALA A 43 7.97 -9.92 3.19
C ALA A 43 9.26 -9.10 3.09
N LEU A 44 9.89 -8.78 4.24
CA LEU A 44 11.15 -8.05 4.35
C LEU A 44 11.13 -6.70 3.60
N LYS A 45 9.99 -6.02 3.61
CA LYS A 45 9.93 -4.64 3.09
C LYS A 45 10.80 -3.73 4.00
N PRO A 46 11.64 -2.86 3.47
CA PRO A 46 11.61 -2.24 2.13
C PRO A 46 12.29 -3.03 1.00
N PHE A 47 12.87 -4.19 1.26
CA PHE A 47 13.43 -5.01 0.19
C PHE A 47 12.31 -5.59 -0.69
N GLY A 48 12.61 -5.77 -1.99
CA GLY A 48 11.61 -6.20 -2.97
C GLY A 48 11.30 -7.71 -2.99
N TRP A 49 11.97 -8.53 -2.18
CA TRP A 49 11.88 -10.00 -2.30
C TRP A 49 10.49 -10.56 -2.01
N GLY A 50 9.87 -10.13 -0.92
CA GLY A 50 8.51 -10.56 -0.59
C GLY A 50 7.48 -10.07 -1.60
N VAL A 51 7.67 -8.86 -2.11
CA VAL A 51 6.81 -8.29 -3.17
C VAL A 51 6.94 -9.12 -4.45
N LYS A 52 8.16 -9.48 -4.87
CA LYS A 52 8.38 -10.38 -6.03
C LYS A 52 7.73 -11.75 -5.84
N LYS A 53 7.74 -12.29 -4.61
CA LYS A 53 7.04 -13.56 -4.31
C LYS A 53 5.51 -13.39 -4.42
N ALA A 54 4.96 -12.26 -3.97
CA ALA A 54 3.53 -11.96 -4.11
C ALA A 54 3.13 -11.84 -5.59
N MET A 55 3.91 -11.13 -6.40
CA MET A 55 3.71 -11.01 -7.84
C MET A 55 3.70 -12.39 -8.55
N LYS A 56 4.63 -13.27 -8.18
CA LYS A 56 4.67 -14.66 -8.72
C LYS A 56 3.39 -15.44 -8.39
N LYS A 57 2.80 -15.22 -7.21
CA LYS A 57 1.56 -15.91 -6.81
C LYS A 57 0.33 -15.48 -7.63
N ILE A 58 0.36 -14.29 -8.20
CA ILE A 58 -0.70 -13.77 -9.07
C ILE A 58 -0.29 -13.76 -10.56
N GLU A 59 0.91 -14.23 -10.86
CA GLU A 59 1.45 -14.34 -12.24
C GLU A 59 1.39 -13.01 -13.00
N ALA A 60 1.76 -11.91 -12.34
CA ALA A 60 1.71 -10.57 -12.92
C ALA A 60 3.10 -9.91 -12.91
N PRO A 61 3.54 -9.29 -14.01
CA PRO A 61 4.78 -8.55 -14.08
C PRO A 61 4.66 -7.20 -13.35
N ALA A 62 5.78 -6.64 -12.88
CA ALA A 62 5.79 -5.39 -12.10
C ALA A 62 5.10 -4.21 -12.80
N LYS A 63 5.21 -4.13 -14.12
CA LYS A 63 4.62 -3.04 -14.94
C LYS A 63 3.09 -3.05 -14.93
N GLU A 64 2.49 -4.21 -14.70
CA GLU A 64 1.03 -4.40 -14.64
C GLU A 64 0.51 -4.41 -13.19
N CYS A 65 1.41 -4.28 -12.22
CA CYS A 65 1.08 -4.27 -10.81
C CYS A 65 1.11 -2.86 -10.21
N ALA A 66 0.31 -2.68 -9.17
CA ALA A 66 0.41 -1.55 -8.28
C ALA A 66 0.47 -2.04 -6.82
N MET A 67 1.30 -1.41 -6.01
CA MET A 67 1.34 -1.65 -4.58
C MET A 67 0.44 -0.65 -3.86
N LEU A 68 -0.51 -1.16 -3.10
CA LEU A 68 -1.33 -0.36 -2.18
C LEU A 68 -0.75 -0.50 -0.78
N GLY A 69 -0.34 0.61 -0.18
CA GLY A 69 0.27 0.59 1.16
C GLY A 69 0.24 1.95 1.84
N ASP A 70 0.43 1.94 3.14
CA ASP A 70 0.33 3.13 4.00
C ASP A 70 1.69 3.62 4.53
N GLN A 71 2.80 2.98 4.16
CA GLN A 71 4.12 3.27 4.71
C GLN A 71 5.13 3.64 3.62
N LEU A 72 5.63 4.90 3.67
CA LEU A 72 6.65 5.39 2.74
C LEU A 72 7.96 4.58 2.82
N LEU A 73 8.47 4.36 4.03
CA LEU A 73 9.78 3.74 4.24
C LEU A 73 9.81 2.23 4.05
N THR A 74 8.67 1.59 3.89
CA THR A 74 8.62 0.14 3.60
C THR A 74 7.90 -0.14 2.29
N ASP A 75 6.67 0.30 2.13
CA ASP A 75 5.86 -0.03 0.97
C ASP A 75 6.34 0.70 -0.29
N CYS A 76 6.53 2.03 -0.23
CA CYS A 76 7.01 2.78 -1.38
C CYS A 76 8.42 2.35 -1.82
N LEU A 77 9.33 2.12 -0.87
CA LEU A 77 10.67 1.65 -1.22
C LEU A 77 10.64 0.24 -1.80
N ALA A 78 9.82 -0.67 -1.27
CA ALA A 78 9.68 -2.01 -1.83
C ALA A 78 9.09 -1.97 -3.24
N ALA A 79 8.06 -1.17 -3.49
CA ALA A 79 7.49 -0.96 -4.82
C ALA A 79 8.54 -0.41 -5.81
N ARG A 80 9.31 0.59 -5.39
CA ARG A 80 10.40 1.16 -6.18
C ARG A 80 11.48 0.14 -6.54
N HIS A 81 11.89 -0.69 -5.58
CA HIS A 81 12.90 -1.73 -5.80
C HIS A 81 12.48 -2.78 -6.85
N VAL A 82 11.20 -3.00 -7.03
CA VAL A 82 10.68 -3.95 -8.03
C VAL A 82 10.17 -3.27 -9.31
N GLY A 83 10.21 -1.95 -9.40
CA GLY A 83 9.72 -1.19 -10.56
C GLY A 83 8.19 -1.18 -10.69
N MET A 84 7.48 -1.23 -9.58
CA MET A 84 6.03 -1.26 -9.49
C MET A 84 5.48 0.14 -9.17
N ARG A 85 4.29 0.45 -9.65
CA ARG A 85 3.55 1.66 -9.22
C ARG A 85 3.20 1.57 -7.75
N MET A 86 3.18 2.74 -7.07
CA MET A 86 2.76 2.84 -5.67
C MET A 86 1.51 3.70 -5.56
N ILE A 87 0.55 3.20 -4.79
CA ILE A 87 -0.64 3.93 -4.36
C ILE A 87 -0.54 4.06 -2.85
N LEU A 88 -0.20 5.26 -2.38
CA LEU A 88 -0.11 5.55 -0.95
C LEU A 88 -1.51 5.83 -0.41
N VAL A 89 -1.88 5.11 0.64
CA VAL A 89 -3.18 5.26 1.30
C VAL A 89 -3.03 5.70 2.75
N LYS A 90 -4.09 6.29 3.29
CA LYS A 90 -4.14 6.65 4.71
C LYS A 90 -4.18 5.36 5.56
N PRO A 91 -3.40 5.29 6.66
CA PRO A 91 -3.43 4.13 7.55
C PRO A 91 -4.81 3.98 8.21
N ILE A 92 -5.31 2.74 8.23
CA ILE A 92 -6.58 2.43 8.91
C ILE A 92 -6.39 2.46 10.42
N LYS A 93 -5.24 1.98 10.90
CA LYS A 93 -4.88 1.97 12.32
C LYS A 93 -3.36 2.00 12.47
N ASP A 94 -2.85 2.94 13.24
CA ASP A 94 -1.45 3.00 13.59
C ASP A 94 -1.11 2.08 14.77
N LYS A 95 0.13 1.64 14.86
CA LYS A 95 0.65 0.89 16.01
C LYS A 95 1.07 1.88 17.11
N ASP A 96 0.65 1.62 18.35
CA ASP A 96 1.00 2.43 19.52
C ASP A 96 2.43 2.10 20.03
N SER A 97 3.43 2.15 19.16
CA SER A 97 4.82 2.01 19.59
C SER A 97 5.57 3.32 19.33
N LEU A 98 6.46 3.68 20.25
CA LEU A 98 7.26 4.90 20.15
C LEU A 98 8.09 4.93 18.85
N LEU A 99 8.70 3.81 18.47
CA LEU A 99 9.46 3.68 17.22
C LEU A 99 8.56 3.90 15.99
N PHE A 100 7.34 3.41 16.04
CA PHE A 100 6.39 3.60 14.95
C PHE A 100 5.96 5.06 14.83
N ARG A 101 5.75 5.76 15.95
CA ARG A 101 5.43 7.20 15.98
C ARG A 101 6.57 8.05 15.41
N ILE A 102 7.82 7.76 15.78
CA ILE A 102 9.01 8.43 15.22
C ILE A 102 9.10 8.20 13.71
N LYS A 103 8.92 6.95 13.27
CA LYS A 103 8.91 6.62 11.85
C LYS A 103 7.82 7.41 11.10
N ARG A 104 6.60 7.47 11.63
CA ARG A 104 5.49 8.25 11.04
C ARG A 104 5.78 9.74 10.95
N ALA A 105 6.37 10.32 11.99
CA ALA A 105 6.76 11.74 11.98
C ALA A 105 7.78 12.02 10.86
N TYR A 106 8.74 11.12 10.66
CA TYR A 106 9.73 11.23 9.59
C TYR A 106 9.10 11.06 8.20
N GLU A 107 8.24 10.07 8.02
CA GLU A 107 7.47 9.86 6.77
C GLU A 107 6.61 11.09 6.43
N HIS A 108 5.93 11.66 7.42
CA HIS A 108 5.14 12.89 7.24
C HIS A 108 6.01 14.08 6.80
N HIS A 109 7.18 14.24 7.39
CA HIS A 109 8.12 15.29 6.99
C HIS A 109 8.58 15.15 5.54
N ILE A 110 8.92 13.94 5.10
CA ILE A 110 9.30 13.65 3.71
C ILE A 110 8.13 13.98 2.77
N LEU A 111 6.92 13.50 3.09
CA LEU A 111 5.73 13.73 2.27
C LEU A 111 5.42 15.22 2.14
N LYS A 112 5.45 15.96 3.24
CA LYS A 112 5.23 17.41 3.24
C LYS A 112 6.22 18.17 2.35
N ARG A 113 7.51 17.77 2.38
CA ARG A 113 8.51 18.35 1.47
C ARG A 113 8.26 18.00 0.02
N TYR A 114 7.84 16.77 -0.26
CA TYR A 114 7.49 16.32 -1.59
C TYR A 114 6.31 17.11 -2.15
N LEU A 115 5.22 17.22 -1.42
CA LEU A 115 4.02 17.98 -1.82
C LEU A 115 4.35 19.44 -2.10
N LYS A 116 5.15 20.07 -1.22
CA LYS A 116 5.62 21.46 -1.43
C LYS A 116 6.48 21.61 -2.67
N HIS A 117 7.36 20.65 -2.96
CA HIS A 117 8.26 20.71 -4.13
C HIS A 117 7.51 20.67 -5.45
N PHE A 118 6.42 19.93 -5.51
CA PHE A 118 5.57 19.79 -6.69
C PHE A 118 4.37 20.75 -6.72
N GLU A 119 4.30 21.70 -5.79
CA GLU A 119 3.17 22.65 -5.64
C GLU A 119 1.80 21.95 -5.52
N ILE A 120 1.81 20.74 -4.97
CA ILE A 120 0.61 19.95 -4.78
C ILE A 120 -0.04 20.38 -3.48
N ASN A 121 -1.28 20.89 -3.56
CA ASN A 121 -2.08 21.20 -2.37
C ASN A 121 -2.59 19.91 -1.75
N ASP A 122 -2.20 19.66 -0.50
CA ASP A 122 -2.75 18.56 0.28
C ASP A 122 -4.11 19.00 0.88
N PRO A 123 -5.24 18.41 0.44
CA PRO A 123 -6.55 18.75 0.99
C PRO A 123 -6.76 18.23 2.42
N ASP A 124 -5.87 17.42 2.94
CA ASP A 124 -5.91 16.86 4.29
C ASP A 124 -4.49 16.91 4.90
N PRO A 125 -4.05 18.11 5.39
CA PRO A 125 -2.69 18.30 5.91
C PRO A 125 -2.38 17.42 7.13
N ASP A 126 -3.40 16.95 7.83
CA ASP A 126 -3.28 16.04 8.98
C ASP A 126 -3.39 14.56 8.58
N GLY A 127 -3.61 14.29 7.32
CA GLY A 127 -3.75 12.96 6.75
C GLY A 127 -2.93 12.76 5.48
N ILE A 128 -2.41 11.57 5.30
CA ILE A 128 -1.72 11.14 4.08
C ILE A 128 -2.79 10.82 3.02
N LYS A 129 -3.40 11.84 2.41
CA LYS A 129 -4.23 11.67 1.22
C LYS A 129 -3.37 11.90 -0.02
N ALA A 130 -3.50 11.01 -1.01
CA ALA A 130 -2.94 11.28 -2.33
C ALA A 130 -3.60 12.54 -2.90
N PRO A 131 -2.83 13.53 -3.41
CA PRO A 131 -3.41 14.73 -3.99
C PRO A 131 -4.31 14.37 -5.17
N LYS A 132 -5.50 14.93 -5.22
CA LYS A 132 -6.48 14.70 -6.30
C LYS A 132 -5.94 15.08 -7.69
N GLU A 133 -4.92 15.93 -7.75
CA GLU A 133 -4.40 16.53 -8.98
C GLU A 133 -3.14 15.86 -9.54
N ALA A 134 -2.62 14.82 -8.87
CA ALA A 134 -1.40 14.14 -9.31
C ALA A 134 -1.58 13.17 -10.50
N GLY A 135 -2.64 13.31 -11.30
CA GLY A 135 -2.86 12.48 -12.50
C GLY A 135 -3.18 11.01 -12.22
N TYR A 136 -3.50 10.66 -10.99
CA TYR A 136 -4.02 9.34 -10.65
C TYR A 136 -5.48 9.23 -11.12
N PRO A 137 -5.86 8.13 -11.77
CA PRO A 137 -7.24 7.93 -12.16
C PRO A 137 -8.12 7.99 -10.92
N HIS A 138 -9.05 8.94 -10.91
CA HIS A 138 -10.05 9.03 -9.85
C HIS A 138 -10.85 7.72 -9.85
N ILE A 139 -10.78 6.98 -8.76
CA ILE A 139 -11.79 5.96 -8.48
C ILE A 139 -13.07 6.76 -8.24
N LYS A 140 -13.97 6.81 -9.24
CA LYS A 140 -15.30 7.37 -9.05
C LYS A 140 -15.94 6.62 -7.90
N GLU A 141 -16.31 7.33 -6.85
CA GLU A 141 -17.23 6.81 -5.86
C GLU A 141 -18.54 6.54 -6.61
N THR A 142 -18.77 5.30 -6.96
CA THR A 142 -20.09 4.85 -7.40
C THR A 142 -20.94 4.73 -6.15
N GLU A 143 -21.95 5.60 -6.06
CA GLU A 143 -23.04 5.55 -5.10
C GLU A 143 -23.69 4.15 -4.97
#